data_b55e9d32139de43b6c8f50f7a81db191
#
_entry.id   b55e9d32139de43b6c8f50f7a81db191
#
_cell.length_a   1.000
_cell.length_b   1.000
_cell.length_c   1.000
_cell.angle_alpha   90.00
_cell.angle_beta   90.00
_cell.angle_gamma   90.00
#
_symmetry.space_group_name_H-M   'P 1'
#
loop_
_entity.id
_entity.type
_entity.pdbx_description
1 polymer ?
#
loop_
_entity_poly.entity_id
_entity_poly.type
_entity_poly.pdbx_seq_one_letter_code
_entity_poly.pdbx_strand_id
1 'polypeptide(L)'
;MKVQASSTAAAASEVAQFQFLHTMIRVHDLDKSIDFYTRLLGMRLLRRKDYPSGEFTLAFVGYGGEDAHTVLELTHNWGQKEPYQLGTGFGHLAVGVPDIYGTCDKLAKEGVKIPRPPGPMKHGGSVIAFVEDPDGYKIELIERK
;
A
#
# COMPACT_ATOMS: atom_id res chain seq x y z
N MET A 1 -3.09 19.31 31.25
CA MET A 1 -1.88 18.96 32.00
C MET A 1 -0.70 19.74 31.45
N LYS A 2 0.09 20.31 32.34
CA LYS A 2 1.24 21.09 31.92
C LYS A 2 2.50 20.24 31.93
N VAL A 3 3.30 20.34 30.88
CA VAL A 3 4.58 19.66 30.77
C VAL A 3 5.69 20.70 30.78
N GLN A 4 6.75 20.40 31.49
CA GLN A 4 7.89 21.30 31.54
C GLN A 4 8.57 21.37 30.16
N ALA A 5 9.15 22.53 29.84
CA ALA A 5 9.74 22.75 28.52
C ALA A 5 10.84 21.72 28.20
N SER A 6 11.71 21.39 29.16
CA SER A 6 12.79 20.42 28.96
C SER A 6 12.22 19.01 28.71
N SER A 7 11.19 18.60 29.47
CA SER A 7 10.55 17.31 29.28
C SER A 7 9.83 17.24 27.92
N THR A 8 9.17 18.34 27.53
CA THR A 8 8.49 18.43 26.25
C THR A 8 9.47 18.32 25.09
N ALA A 9 10.62 19.01 25.19
CA ALA A 9 11.64 18.96 24.15
C ALA A 9 12.25 17.56 24.03
N ALA A 10 12.54 16.88 25.15
CA ALA A 10 13.08 15.53 25.15
C ALA A 10 12.07 14.54 24.55
N ALA A 11 10.78 14.63 24.94
CA ALA A 11 9.74 13.76 24.40
C ALA A 11 9.53 14.00 22.91
N ALA A 12 9.54 15.27 22.48
CA ALA A 12 9.41 15.59 21.06
C ALA A 12 10.59 15.04 20.25
N SER A 13 11.83 15.11 20.80
CA SER A 13 13.01 14.56 20.14
C SER A 13 12.94 13.05 20.02
N GLU A 14 12.48 12.35 21.07
CA GLU A 14 12.28 10.91 21.03
C GLU A 14 11.19 10.52 20.04
N VAL A 15 10.06 11.21 20.07
CA VAL A 15 8.95 10.95 19.17
C VAL A 15 9.34 11.25 17.72
N ALA A 16 10.21 12.25 17.50
CA ALA A 16 10.69 12.57 16.16
C ALA A 16 11.52 11.44 15.55
N GLN A 17 11.99 10.47 16.36
CA GLN A 17 12.67 9.29 15.86
C GLN A 17 11.73 8.14 15.51
N PHE A 18 10.45 8.28 15.81
CA PHE A 18 9.45 7.29 15.41
C PHE A 18 9.32 7.28 13.90
N GLN A 19 9.08 6.11 13.32
CA GLN A 19 8.91 5.94 11.88
C GLN A 19 7.67 5.10 11.61
N PHE A 20 6.90 5.48 10.62
CA PHE A 20 5.82 4.65 10.13
C PHE A 20 6.46 3.58 9.24
N LEU A 21 6.56 2.34 9.75
CA LEU A 21 7.31 1.28 9.08
C LEU A 21 6.52 0.67 7.92
N HIS A 22 5.30 0.25 8.19
CA HIS A 22 4.51 -0.40 7.14
C HIS A 22 3.02 -0.46 7.49
N THR A 23 2.22 -0.66 6.46
CA THR A 23 0.83 -1.10 6.58
C THR A 23 0.78 -2.54 6.15
N MET A 24 0.03 -3.38 6.88
CA MET A 24 -0.14 -4.78 6.53
C MET A 24 -1.54 -5.01 5.99
N ILE A 25 -1.60 -5.71 4.87
CA ILE A 25 -2.86 -6.22 4.32
C ILE A 25 -2.76 -7.73 4.13
N ARG A 26 -3.88 -8.41 4.27
CA ARG A 26 -3.95 -9.85 4.03
C ARG A 26 -4.34 -10.11 2.59
N VAL A 27 -3.63 -11.03 1.94
CA VAL A 27 -3.84 -11.33 0.53
C VAL A 27 -4.11 -12.82 0.35
N HIS A 28 -5.01 -13.15 -0.56
CA HIS A 28 -5.42 -14.52 -0.79
C HIS A 28 -4.38 -15.29 -1.61
N ASP A 29 -3.84 -14.67 -2.65
CA ASP A 29 -2.82 -15.26 -3.53
C ASP A 29 -1.58 -14.37 -3.51
N LEU A 30 -0.57 -14.77 -2.75
CA LEU A 30 0.61 -13.94 -2.52
C LEU A 30 1.37 -13.62 -3.80
N ASP A 31 1.54 -14.62 -4.68
CA ASP A 31 2.29 -14.40 -5.92
C ASP A 31 1.58 -13.42 -6.84
N LYS A 32 0.25 -13.50 -6.90
CA LYS A 32 -0.55 -12.54 -7.66
C LYS A 32 -0.42 -11.13 -7.12
N SER A 33 -0.45 -10.99 -5.80
CA SER A 33 -0.31 -9.69 -5.16
C SER A 33 1.08 -9.12 -5.33
N ILE A 34 2.11 -9.95 -5.19
CA ILE A 34 3.48 -9.50 -5.45
C ILE A 34 3.61 -9.01 -6.90
N ASP A 35 3.07 -9.77 -7.85
CA ASP A 35 3.11 -9.36 -9.27
C ASP A 35 2.42 -8.02 -9.48
N PHE A 36 1.25 -7.83 -8.87
CA PHE A 36 0.49 -6.58 -8.99
C PHE A 36 1.31 -5.39 -8.48
N TYR A 37 1.83 -5.48 -7.26
CA TYR A 37 2.54 -4.36 -6.65
C TYR A 37 3.91 -4.12 -7.28
N THR A 38 4.57 -5.16 -7.80
CA THR A 38 5.89 -5.01 -8.43
C THR A 38 5.81 -4.71 -9.92
N ARG A 39 5.33 -5.65 -10.71
CA ARG A 39 5.32 -5.48 -12.17
C ARG A 39 4.38 -4.37 -12.61
N LEU A 40 3.20 -4.27 -12.00
CA LEU A 40 2.19 -3.29 -12.43
C LEU A 40 2.35 -1.93 -11.75
N LEU A 41 2.67 -1.89 -10.45
CA LEU A 41 2.80 -0.63 -9.73
C LEU A 41 4.24 -0.18 -9.50
N GLY A 42 5.22 -0.93 -9.97
CA GLY A 42 6.61 -0.50 -9.97
C GLY A 42 7.34 -0.63 -8.63
N MET A 43 6.76 -1.27 -7.63
CA MET A 43 7.45 -1.54 -6.38
C MET A 43 8.50 -2.63 -6.57
N ARG A 44 9.38 -2.78 -5.58
CA ARG A 44 10.34 -3.88 -5.50
C ARG A 44 9.90 -4.85 -4.42
N LEU A 45 10.13 -6.15 -4.64
CA LEU A 45 10.01 -7.14 -3.58
C LEU A 45 11.26 -7.00 -2.70
N LEU A 46 11.06 -6.52 -1.48
CA LEU A 46 12.17 -6.23 -0.56
C LEU A 46 12.62 -7.47 0.19
N ARG A 47 11.67 -8.29 0.64
CA ARG A 47 11.95 -9.58 1.28
C ARG A 47 10.69 -10.43 1.34
N ARG A 48 10.88 -11.72 1.43
CA ARG A 48 9.80 -12.69 1.57
C ARG A 48 10.27 -13.77 2.55
N LYS A 49 9.40 -14.17 3.48
CA LYS A 49 9.76 -15.17 4.48
C LYS A 49 8.57 -16.03 4.88
N ASP A 50 8.80 -17.33 4.97
CA ASP A 50 7.82 -18.28 5.49
C ASP A 50 7.97 -18.41 7.00
N TYR A 51 6.83 -18.57 7.66
CA TYR A 51 6.75 -18.83 9.11
C TYR A 51 5.93 -20.10 9.33
N PRO A 52 6.58 -21.28 9.19
CA PRO A 52 5.83 -22.55 9.24
C PRO A 52 5.07 -22.78 10.54
N SER A 53 5.61 -22.38 11.69
CA SER A 53 4.92 -22.56 12.96
C SER A 53 3.62 -21.76 13.06
N GLY A 54 3.53 -20.64 12.34
CA GLY A 54 2.32 -19.83 12.26
C GLY A 54 1.50 -20.08 11.01
N GLU A 55 2.02 -20.89 10.09
CA GLU A 55 1.38 -21.22 8.82
C GLU A 55 1.03 -19.99 7.99
N PHE A 56 2.00 -19.08 7.86
CA PHE A 56 1.83 -17.90 7.01
C PHE A 56 3.16 -17.51 6.36
N THR A 57 3.04 -16.74 5.28
CA THR A 57 4.16 -16.14 4.56
C THR A 57 3.98 -14.64 4.52
N LEU A 58 5.07 -13.90 4.73
CA LEU A 58 5.11 -12.44 4.60
C LEU A 58 5.92 -12.06 3.38
N ALA A 59 5.49 -11.00 2.71
CA ALA A 59 6.27 -10.34 1.67
C ALA A 59 6.19 -8.84 1.88
N PHE A 60 7.32 -8.15 1.76
CA PHE A 60 7.38 -6.69 1.87
C PHE A 60 7.69 -6.12 0.49
N VAL A 61 6.85 -5.20 0.05
CA VAL A 61 7.01 -4.51 -1.24
C VAL A 61 7.03 -3.02 -1.01
N GLY A 62 7.76 -2.28 -1.83
CA GLY A 62 7.85 -0.84 -1.69
C GLY A 62 8.73 -0.22 -2.75
N TYR A 63 8.82 1.11 -2.72
CA TYR A 63 9.62 1.87 -3.69
C TYR A 63 11.05 2.09 -3.21
N GLY A 64 11.36 1.72 -1.99
CA GLY A 64 12.69 1.82 -1.42
C GLY A 64 12.82 0.94 -0.19
N GLY A 65 14.05 0.83 0.34
CA GLY A 65 14.33 -0.04 1.47
C GLY A 65 13.59 0.36 2.75
N GLU A 66 13.37 -0.61 3.62
CA GLU A 66 12.60 -0.42 4.86
C GLU A 66 13.31 0.53 5.84
N ASP A 67 14.60 0.75 5.67
CA ASP A 67 15.38 1.64 6.53
C ASP A 67 15.01 3.12 6.34
N ALA A 68 14.53 3.48 5.15
CA ALA A 68 14.26 4.88 4.81
C ALA A 68 12.86 5.12 4.25
N HIS A 69 12.11 4.07 3.96
CA HIS A 69 10.79 4.19 3.32
C HIS A 69 9.73 3.42 4.09
N THR A 70 8.51 3.95 4.09
CA THR A 70 7.35 3.19 4.52
C THR A 70 7.00 2.21 3.41
N VAL A 71 6.71 0.97 3.79
CA VAL A 71 6.50 -0.12 2.83
C VAL A 71 5.16 -0.81 3.10
N LEU A 72 4.79 -1.73 2.22
CA LEU A 72 3.57 -2.51 2.34
C LEU A 72 3.94 -3.94 2.71
N GLU A 73 3.32 -4.46 3.77
CA GLU A 73 3.49 -5.86 4.16
C GLU A 73 2.28 -6.65 3.67
N LEU A 74 2.55 -7.69 2.89
CA LEU A 74 1.55 -8.62 2.39
C LEU A 74 1.61 -9.89 3.23
N THR A 75 0.50 -10.27 3.86
CA THR A 75 0.43 -11.50 4.66
C THR A 75 -0.48 -12.50 4.00
N HIS A 76 0.05 -13.70 3.74
CA HIS A 76 -0.70 -14.82 3.19
C HIS A 76 -0.80 -15.92 4.24
N ASN A 77 -2.02 -16.24 4.70
CA ASN A 77 -2.28 -17.34 5.62
C ASN A 77 -2.53 -18.60 4.83
N TRP A 78 -1.74 -19.66 5.09
CA TRP A 78 -1.69 -20.85 4.24
C TRP A 78 -3.02 -21.57 4.12
N GLY A 79 -3.81 -21.63 5.17
CA GLY A 79 -5.08 -22.36 5.13
C GLY A 79 -6.28 -21.55 4.65
N GLN A 80 -6.08 -20.30 4.27
CA GLN A 80 -7.18 -19.41 3.90
C GLN A 80 -7.72 -19.76 2.52
N LYS A 81 -8.92 -20.35 2.47
CA LYS A 81 -9.55 -20.76 1.21
C LYS A 81 -10.48 -19.70 0.65
N GLU A 82 -11.22 -19.02 1.52
CA GLU A 82 -12.19 -18.02 1.11
C GLU A 82 -11.50 -16.66 0.95
N PRO A 83 -12.03 -15.80 0.05
CA PRO A 83 -11.54 -14.42 -0.05
C PRO A 83 -11.70 -13.70 1.30
N TYR A 84 -10.77 -12.80 1.60
CA TYR A 84 -10.89 -11.97 2.79
C TYR A 84 -12.03 -10.97 2.63
N GLN A 85 -12.73 -10.72 3.74
CA GLN A 85 -13.76 -9.69 3.77
C GLN A 85 -13.10 -8.38 4.17
N LEU A 86 -13.11 -7.40 3.28
CA LEU A 86 -12.42 -6.14 3.52
C LEU A 86 -13.20 -5.22 4.46
N GLY A 87 -14.53 -5.39 4.53
CA GLY A 87 -15.38 -4.58 5.40
C GLY A 87 -15.51 -3.14 4.94
N THR A 88 -16.03 -2.30 5.82
CA THR A 88 -16.28 -0.89 5.52
C THR A 88 -15.30 0.07 6.23
N GLY A 89 -14.41 -0.48 7.05
CA GLY A 89 -13.48 0.34 7.81
C GLY A 89 -12.19 0.66 7.08
N PHE A 90 -11.79 -0.19 6.11
CA PHE A 90 -10.60 0.07 5.31
C PHE A 90 -10.96 1.03 4.18
N GLY A 91 -10.17 2.09 4.01
CA GLY A 91 -10.34 3.02 2.90
C GLY A 91 -9.54 2.58 1.69
N HIS A 92 -8.32 3.08 1.59
CA HIS A 92 -7.46 2.79 0.45
C HIS A 92 -6.00 3.07 0.79
N LEU A 93 -5.11 2.56 -0.07
CA LEU A 93 -3.71 2.97 -0.09
C LEU A 93 -3.57 4.00 -1.22
N ALA A 94 -2.57 4.86 -1.14
CA ALA A 94 -2.35 5.87 -2.17
C ALA A 94 -0.95 5.76 -2.75
N VAL A 95 -0.86 5.91 -4.08
CA VAL A 95 0.41 5.86 -4.82
C VAL A 95 0.47 7.06 -5.76
N GLY A 96 1.57 7.82 -5.67
CA GLY A 96 1.81 8.92 -6.59
C GLY A 96 2.37 8.40 -7.91
N VAL A 97 1.84 8.87 -9.03
CA VAL A 97 2.29 8.46 -10.37
C VAL A 97 2.50 9.69 -11.25
N PRO A 98 3.52 9.69 -12.11
CA PRO A 98 3.80 10.87 -12.94
C PRO A 98 2.86 11.05 -14.13
N ASP A 99 2.33 9.96 -14.68
CA ASP A 99 1.41 9.98 -15.83
C ASP A 99 0.23 9.05 -15.53
N ILE A 100 -0.80 9.61 -14.90
CA ILE A 100 -1.93 8.81 -14.42
C ILE A 100 -2.76 8.24 -15.57
N TYR A 101 -2.91 8.97 -16.65
CA TYR A 101 -3.69 8.51 -17.80
C TYR A 101 -3.00 7.32 -18.48
N GLY A 102 -1.70 7.43 -18.73
CA GLY A 102 -0.92 6.33 -19.30
C GLY A 102 -0.85 5.13 -18.37
N THR A 103 -0.71 5.36 -17.07
CA THR A 103 -0.70 4.30 -16.08
C THR A 103 -2.01 3.53 -16.08
N CYS A 104 -3.14 4.24 -16.04
CA CYS A 104 -4.45 3.59 -16.06
C CYS A 104 -4.70 2.82 -17.37
N ASP A 105 -4.23 3.33 -18.50
CA ASP A 105 -4.33 2.60 -19.77
C ASP A 105 -3.60 1.27 -19.71
N LYS A 106 -2.39 1.26 -19.17
CA LYS A 106 -1.59 0.03 -19.02
C LYS A 106 -2.28 -0.95 -18.09
N LEU A 107 -2.76 -0.45 -16.96
CA LEU A 107 -3.44 -1.30 -15.96
C LEU A 107 -4.72 -1.91 -16.55
N ALA A 108 -5.49 -1.13 -17.29
CA ALA A 108 -6.70 -1.63 -17.94
C ALA A 108 -6.39 -2.75 -18.93
N LYS A 109 -5.32 -2.64 -19.69
CA LYS A 109 -4.88 -3.68 -20.64
C LYS A 109 -4.47 -4.95 -19.92
N GLU A 110 -4.03 -4.86 -18.67
CA GLU A 110 -3.68 -6.00 -17.84
C GLU A 110 -4.88 -6.57 -17.09
N GLY A 111 -6.07 -6.05 -17.32
CA GLY A 111 -7.30 -6.55 -16.70
C GLY A 111 -7.55 -6.00 -15.30
N VAL A 112 -6.84 -4.99 -14.87
CA VAL A 112 -7.04 -4.35 -13.56
C VAL A 112 -8.36 -3.59 -13.56
N LYS A 113 -9.15 -3.77 -12.50
CA LYS A 113 -10.40 -3.02 -12.34
C LYS A 113 -10.09 -1.58 -11.95
N ILE A 114 -10.77 -0.64 -12.59
CA ILE A 114 -10.59 0.80 -12.34
C ILE A 114 -11.97 1.38 -11.99
N PRO A 115 -12.41 1.26 -10.72
CA PRO A 115 -13.74 1.75 -10.33
C PRO A 115 -13.93 3.24 -10.56
N ARG A 116 -12.85 4.01 -10.48
CA ARG A 116 -12.91 5.44 -10.76
C ARG A 116 -11.81 5.79 -11.76
N PRO A 117 -12.16 6.04 -13.04
CA PRO A 117 -11.18 6.40 -14.07
C PRO A 117 -10.46 7.71 -13.75
N PRO A 118 -9.28 7.94 -14.34
CA PRO A 118 -8.51 9.14 -14.03
C PRO A 118 -9.24 10.41 -14.46
N GLY A 119 -9.19 11.41 -13.62
CA GLY A 119 -9.80 12.70 -13.86
C GLY A 119 -9.63 13.60 -12.66
N PRO A 120 -9.94 14.91 -12.81
CA PRO A 120 -9.82 15.84 -11.70
C PRO A 120 -10.74 15.48 -10.54
N MET A 121 -10.30 15.78 -9.33
CA MET A 121 -11.16 15.67 -8.15
C MET A 121 -12.29 16.68 -8.25
N LYS A 122 -13.47 16.31 -7.71
CA LYS A 122 -14.66 17.15 -7.73
C LYS A 122 -14.42 18.51 -7.04
N HIS A 123 -13.64 18.52 -5.97
CA HIS A 123 -13.44 19.70 -5.13
C HIS A 123 -11.98 20.10 -4.99
N GLY A 124 -11.09 19.62 -5.85
CA GLY A 124 -9.67 19.92 -5.76
C GLY A 124 -8.99 19.88 -7.11
N GLY A 125 -7.70 20.20 -7.11
CA GLY A 125 -6.93 20.33 -8.34
C GLY A 125 -6.18 19.07 -8.78
N SER A 126 -6.10 18.06 -7.93
CA SER A 126 -5.35 16.85 -8.26
C SER A 126 -6.15 15.94 -9.18
N VAL A 127 -5.43 15.32 -10.12
CA VAL A 127 -6.01 14.25 -10.94
C VAL A 127 -5.80 12.94 -10.20
N ILE A 128 -6.88 12.19 -10.00
CA ILE A 128 -6.84 10.93 -9.27
C ILE A 128 -7.56 9.84 -10.05
N ALA A 129 -7.29 8.59 -9.64
CA ALA A 129 -8.02 7.41 -10.09
C ALA A 129 -8.05 6.42 -8.95
N PHE A 130 -9.00 5.47 -8.98
CA PHE A 130 -8.99 4.32 -8.07
C PHE A 130 -8.88 3.06 -8.88
N VAL A 131 -7.95 2.19 -8.50
CA VAL A 131 -7.80 0.85 -9.06
C VAL A 131 -7.95 -0.16 -7.94
N GLU A 132 -8.19 -1.43 -8.28
CA GLU A 132 -8.30 -2.51 -7.31
C GLU A 132 -7.16 -3.50 -7.47
N ASP A 133 -6.59 -3.92 -6.34
CA ASP A 133 -5.61 -4.99 -6.35
C ASP A 133 -6.30 -6.35 -6.49
N PRO A 134 -5.57 -7.49 -6.54
CA PRO A 134 -6.19 -8.80 -6.74
C PRO A 134 -7.20 -9.20 -5.66
N ASP A 135 -7.12 -8.64 -4.46
CA ASP A 135 -8.07 -8.92 -3.38
C ASP A 135 -9.21 -7.91 -3.30
N GLY A 136 -9.20 -6.89 -4.14
CA GLY A 136 -10.20 -5.84 -4.12
C GLY A 136 -9.84 -4.64 -3.26
N TYR A 137 -8.64 -4.59 -2.69
CA TYR A 137 -8.19 -3.40 -1.97
C TYR A 137 -8.06 -2.24 -2.95
N LYS A 138 -8.62 -1.10 -2.58
CA LYS A 138 -8.57 0.09 -3.43
C LYS A 138 -7.23 0.79 -3.29
N ILE A 139 -6.68 1.17 -4.42
CA ILE A 139 -5.46 1.96 -4.51
C ILE A 139 -5.82 3.26 -5.19
N GLU A 140 -5.65 4.37 -4.48
CA GLU A 140 -5.80 5.69 -5.07
C GLU A 140 -4.52 6.04 -5.80
N LEU A 141 -4.63 6.32 -7.09
CA LEU A 141 -3.51 6.87 -7.85
C LEU A 141 -3.66 8.38 -7.86
N ILE A 142 -2.59 9.09 -7.56
CA ILE A 142 -2.58 10.55 -7.52
C ILE A 142 -1.49 11.02 -8.46
N GLU A 143 -1.85 11.85 -9.44
CA GLU A 143 -0.85 12.35 -10.38
C GLU A 143 0.11 13.32 -9.69
N ARG A 144 1.40 13.04 -9.82
CA ARG A 144 2.47 13.85 -9.25
C ARG A 144 3.57 13.99 -10.30
N LYS A 145 3.67 15.20 -10.84
CA LYS A 145 4.66 15.51 -11.89
C LYS A 145 5.96 16.05 -11.31
#